data_552de3be77f684f6ab26f263b30d96cb
#
_entry.id   552de3be77f684f6ab26f263b30d96cb
#
_cell.length_a   1.000
_cell.length_b   1.000
_cell.length_c   1.000
_cell.angle_alpha   90.00
_cell.angle_beta   90.00
_cell.angle_gamma   90.00
#
_symmetry.space_group_name_H-M   'P 1'
#
loop_
_entity.id
_entity.type
_entity.pdbx_description
1 polymer ?
#
loop_
_entity_poly.entity_id
_entity_poly.type
_entity_poly.pdbx_seq_one_letter_code
_entity_poly.pdbx_strand_id
1 'polypeptide(L)'
;MRPLAVVGNLSLDRVDGGEPRPGGAPFHAARALRVLGRPALVAVKAADVDRRRLLPPLVRLGLPVLWRAGASTATFAFSYDGDRRAMLVEELGPSWTVDDLRGLERVEWVQVGALARSDFPATTLASLARGRRKVALDGQGLTRPERPGPLVLDADYDPEVLRHVSVLKLAEEEAVTIVGETDEDALRSLGVPEVVVTLGSRGSLVFAEGTLVPVPARPADGDPTGAGDSFLAAYLVSRSAGYAPVASARRATAVVAGLLGQRL
;
A
#
# COMPACT_ATOMS: atom_id res chain seq x y z
N MET A 1 -17.37 13.99 -4.80
CA MET A 1 -16.08 13.29 -4.60
C MET A 1 -16.34 11.80 -4.75
N ARG A 2 -15.44 11.08 -5.42
CA ARG A 2 -15.62 9.67 -5.75
C ARG A 2 -15.34 8.78 -4.54
N PRO A 3 -16.14 7.73 -4.28
CA PRO A 3 -15.93 6.83 -3.15
C PRO A 3 -14.59 6.09 -3.23
N LEU A 4 -13.89 6.01 -2.09
CA LEU A 4 -12.58 5.38 -1.94
C LEU A 4 -12.66 4.21 -0.96
N ALA A 5 -11.96 3.12 -1.24
CA ALA A 5 -11.68 2.06 -0.28
C ALA A 5 -10.19 1.75 -0.20
N VAL A 6 -9.80 1.22 0.94
CA VAL A 6 -8.51 0.55 1.16
C VAL A 6 -8.79 -0.91 1.45
N VAL A 7 -8.12 -1.81 0.76
CA VAL A 7 -8.27 -3.26 0.94
C VAL A 7 -6.90 -3.91 1.17
N GLY A 8 -6.81 -4.86 2.08
CA GLY A 8 -5.57 -5.60 2.30
C GLY A 8 -5.53 -6.37 3.62
N ASN A 9 -4.47 -7.11 3.79
CA ASN A 9 -4.23 -7.85 5.03
C ASN A 9 -3.76 -6.91 6.14
N LEU A 10 -4.22 -7.16 7.37
CA LEU A 10 -3.58 -6.63 8.57
C LEU A 10 -2.39 -7.52 8.93
N SER A 11 -1.42 -6.95 9.62
CA SER A 11 -0.29 -7.70 10.14
C SER A 11 -0.09 -7.51 11.64
N LEU A 12 0.71 -8.40 12.20
CA LEU A 12 1.33 -8.28 13.51
C LEU A 12 2.83 -8.07 13.29
N ASP A 13 3.29 -6.87 13.63
CA ASP A 13 4.66 -6.45 13.39
C ASP A 13 5.45 -6.45 14.70
N ARG A 14 6.59 -7.12 14.73
CA ARG A 14 7.48 -7.22 15.88
C ARG A 14 8.79 -6.51 15.58
N VAL A 15 9.17 -5.55 16.42
CA VAL A 15 10.41 -4.78 16.26
C VAL A 15 11.38 -5.18 17.36
N ASP A 16 12.58 -5.58 16.99
CA ASP A 16 13.69 -5.97 17.90
C ASP A 16 13.25 -6.94 19.01
N GLY A 17 12.44 -7.95 18.64
CA GLY A 17 11.93 -8.96 19.57
C GLY A 17 10.86 -8.47 20.54
N GLY A 18 10.39 -7.23 20.40
CA GLY A 18 9.35 -6.64 21.24
C GLY A 18 7.97 -7.23 21.03
N GLU A 19 6.98 -6.70 21.75
CA GLU A 19 5.59 -7.11 21.62
C GLU A 19 5.03 -6.82 20.22
N PRO A 20 4.29 -7.76 19.62
CA PRO A 20 3.70 -7.58 18.32
C PRO A 20 2.73 -6.39 18.32
N ARG A 21 2.78 -5.54 17.29
CA ARG A 21 1.94 -4.36 17.11
C ARG A 21 1.07 -4.52 15.86
N PRO A 22 -0.15 -3.96 15.84
CA PRO A 22 -0.94 -3.89 14.62
C PRO A 22 -0.23 -3.13 13.52
N GLY A 23 -0.17 -3.73 12.33
CA GLY A 23 0.43 -3.20 11.14
C GLY A 23 -0.39 -3.52 9.89
N GLY A 24 0.26 -3.43 8.75
CA GLY A 24 -0.32 -3.66 7.44
C GLY A 24 -0.78 -2.39 6.75
N ALA A 25 -0.75 -2.42 5.43
CA ALA A 25 -1.07 -1.27 4.59
C ALA A 25 -2.43 -0.61 4.91
N PRO A 26 -3.54 -1.36 5.16
CA PRO A 26 -4.82 -0.75 5.51
C PRO A 26 -4.77 0.06 6.81
N PHE A 27 -3.97 -0.36 7.79
CA PHE A 27 -3.84 0.35 9.06
C PHE A 27 -3.17 1.72 8.87
N HIS A 28 -2.06 1.76 8.15
CA HIS A 28 -1.32 3.00 7.87
C HIS A 28 -2.10 3.94 6.94
N ALA A 29 -2.72 3.41 5.90
CA ALA A 29 -3.59 4.17 5.00
C ALA A 29 -4.79 4.80 5.75
N ALA A 30 -5.44 4.05 6.66
CA ALA A 30 -6.55 4.54 7.46
C ALA A 30 -6.14 5.72 8.36
N ARG A 31 -4.92 5.71 8.93
CA ARG A 31 -4.38 6.85 9.70
C ARG A 31 -4.29 8.11 8.83
N ALA A 32 -3.76 8.01 7.61
CA ALA A 32 -3.68 9.13 6.69
C ALA A 32 -5.07 9.64 6.29
N LEU A 33 -6.02 8.75 6.01
CA LEU A 33 -7.39 9.10 5.66
C LEU A 33 -8.11 9.83 6.80
N ARG A 34 -7.90 9.41 8.06
CA ARG A 34 -8.41 10.11 9.22
C ARG A 34 -7.90 11.54 9.31
N VAL A 35 -6.58 11.75 9.18
CA VAL A 35 -5.96 13.09 9.21
C VAL A 35 -6.51 13.98 8.08
N LEU A 36 -6.74 13.40 6.92
CA LEU A 36 -7.34 14.10 5.78
C LEU A 36 -8.84 14.38 5.94
N GLY A 37 -9.49 13.86 6.99
CA GLY A 37 -10.93 13.99 7.19
C GLY A 37 -11.76 13.41 6.03
N ARG A 38 -11.26 12.34 5.40
CA ARG A 38 -11.87 11.77 4.20
C ARG A 38 -12.60 10.47 4.48
N PRO A 39 -13.89 10.38 4.15
CA PRO A 39 -14.62 9.13 4.24
C PRO A 39 -14.03 8.11 3.27
N ALA A 40 -13.72 6.93 3.77
CA ALA A 40 -13.27 5.78 3.00
C ALA A 40 -13.73 4.51 3.69
N LEU A 41 -13.92 3.46 2.91
CA LEU A 41 -14.19 2.13 3.42
C LEU A 41 -12.87 1.38 3.60
N VAL A 42 -12.65 0.75 4.75
CA VAL A 42 -11.45 -0.03 5.02
C VAL A 42 -11.85 -1.49 5.12
N ALA A 43 -11.49 -2.29 4.13
CA ALA A 43 -11.71 -3.73 4.13
C ALA A 43 -10.41 -4.44 4.49
N VAL A 44 -10.46 -5.25 5.55
CA VAL A 44 -9.28 -5.91 6.11
C VAL A 44 -9.49 -7.40 6.26
N LYS A 45 -8.39 -8.16 6.13
CA LYS A 45 -8.41 -9.61 6.30
C LYS A 45 -7.29 -10.05 7.24
N ALA A 46 -7.61 -10.91 8.19
CA ALA A 46 -6.71 -11.54 9.14
C ALA A 46 -7.39 -12.73 9.81
N ALA A 47 -6.67 -13.53 10.57
CA ALA A 47 -7.25 -14.61 11.36
C ALA A 47 -8.24 -14.06 12.41
N ASP A 48 -9.35 -14.75 12.61
CA ASP A 48 -10.42 -14.30 13.50
C ASP A 48 -9.97 -14.32 14.97
N VAL A 49 -9.02 -15.17 15.32
CA VAL A 49 -8.39 -15.22 16.67
C VAL A 49 -7.71 -13.89 17.03
N ASP A 50 -7.14 -13.19 16.06
CA ASP A 50 -6.45 -11.91 16.26
C ASP A 50 -7.37 -10.68 16.18
N ARG A 51 -8.64 -10.89 15.87
CA ARG A 51 -9.62 -9.80 15.69
C ARG A 51 -9.71 -8.88 16.92
N ARG A 52 -9.68 -9.46 18.13
CA ARG A 52 -9.74 -8.68 19.38
C ARG A 52 -8.53 -7.75 19.56
N ARG A 53 -7.40 -8.07 18.94
CA ARG A 53 -6.18 -7.28 18.99
C ARG A 53 -6.11 -6.26 17.85
N LEU A 54 -6.46 -6.65 16.63
CA LEU A 54 -6.27 -5.87 15.42
C LEU A 54 -7.41 -4.89 15.12
N LEU A 55 -8.67 -5.28 15.39
CA LEU A 55 -9.83 -4.47 15.02
C LEU A 55 -10.00 -3.18 15.85
N PRO A 56 -9.85 -3.18 17.20
CA PRO A 56 -10.09 -1.98 18.00
C PRO A 56 -9.20 -0.78 17.65
N PRO A 57 -7.89 -0.92 17.41
CA PRO A 57 -7.05 0.20 16.96
C PRO A 57 -7.52 0.81 15.64
N LEU A 58 -7.97 -0.03 14.69
CA LEU A 58 -8.46 0.40 13.39
C LEU A 58 -9.81 1.13 13.50
N VAL A 59 -10.75 0.60 14.29
CA VAL A 59 -12.08 1.21 14.50
C VAL A 59 -11.96 2.57 15.17
N ARG A 60 -11.01 2.76 16.09
CA ARG A 60 -10.73 4.07 16.73
C ARG A 60 -10.35 5.16 15.74
N LEU A 61 -9.92 4.80 14.53
CA LEU A 61 -9.68 5.77 13.46
C LEU A 61 -10.98 6.39 12.90
N GLY A 62 -12.16 5.83 13.23
CA GLY A 62 -13.47 6.41 12.91
C GLY A 62 -13.90 6.18 11.44
N LEU A 63 -13.27 5.25 10.74
CA LEU A 63 -13.66 4.86 9.39
C LEU A 63 -14.50 3.57 9.42
N PRO A 64 -15.46 3.39 8.50
CA PRO A 64 -16.16 2.13 8.33
C PRO A 64 -15.19 0.99 8.01
N VAL A 65 -15.29 -0.12 8.76
CA VAL A 65 -14.41 -1.28 8.60
C VAL A 65 -15.22 -2.51 8.19
N LEU A 66 -14.78 -3.18 7.12
CA LEU A 66 -15.24 -4.53 6.75
C LEU A 66 -14.17 -5.54 7.16
N TRP A 67 -14.49 -6.37 8.12
CA TRP A 67 -13.62 -7.48 8.53
C TRP A 67 -13.89 -8.71 7.67
N ARG A 68 -12.82 -9.34 7.19
CA ARG A 68 -12.82 -10.66 6.53
C ARG A 68 -12.02 -11.63 7.39
N ALA A 69 -12.63 -12.73 7.78
CA ALA A 69 -11.93 -13.80 8.48
C ALA A 69 -11.02 -14.54 7.49
N GLY A 70 -9.77 -14.71 7.88
CA GLY A 70 -8.77 -15.47 7.14
C GLY A 70 -8.24 -16.65 7.95
N ALA A 71 -7.49 -17.53 7.31
CA ALA A 71 -6.86 -18.69 7.96
C ALA A 71 -5.66 -18.29 8.83
N SER A 72 -4.96 -17.20 8.47
CA SER A 72 -3.76 -16.70 9.13
C SER A 72 -3.79 -15.17 9.29
N THR A 73 -2.85 -14.66 10.06
CA THR A 73 -2.51 -13.23 10.14
C THR A 73 -1.06 -13.05 9.69
N ALA A 74 -0.84 -12.17 8.73
CA ALA A 74 0.53 -11.85 8.31
C ALA A 74 1.36 -11.39 9.52
N THR A 75 2.56 -11.95 9.67
CA THR A 75 3.44 -11.63 10.80
C THR A 75 4.84 -11.35 10.30
N PHE A 76 5.38 -10.19 10.72
CA PHE A 76 6.70 -9.74 10.35
C PHE A 76 7.54 -9.44 11.58
N ALA A 77 8.81 -9.84 11.56
CA ALA A 77 9.81 -9.38 12.52
C ALA A 77 10.79 -8.43 11.82
N PHE A 78 11.05 -7.31 12.48
CA PHE A 78 12.00 -6.31 12.02
C PHE A 78 13.15 -6.25 13.00
N SER A 79 14.36 -6.18 12.48
CA SER A 79 15.56 -5.89 13.27
C SER A 79 16.34 -4.75 12.63
N TYR A 80 16.97 -3.96 13.46
CA TYR A 80 17.82 -2.84 13.05
C TYR A 80 19.26 -3.08 13.48
N ASP A 81 20.18 -2.96 12.54
CA ASP A 81 21.62 -2.96 12.78
C ASP A 81 22.17 -1.63 12.23
N GLY A 82 22.27 -0.63 13.10
CA GLY A 82 22.49 0.75 12.70
C GLY A 82 21.35 1.25 11.80
N ASP A 83 21.69 1.73 10.60
CA ASP A 83 20.72 2.19 9.59
C ASP A 83 20.16 1.03 8.73
N ARG A 84 20.64 -0.18 8.94
CA ARG A 84 20.24 -1.34 8.15
C ARG A 84 19.03 -2.03 8.77
N ARG A 85 17.91 -2.02 8.04
CA ARG A 85 16.69 -2.73 8.42
C ARG A 85 16.68 -4.10 7.77
N ALA A 86 16.54 -5.15 8.58
CA ALA A 86 16.23 -6.49 8.10
C ALA A 86 14.77 -6.83 8.43
N MET A 87 14.12 -7.57 7.54
CA MET A 87 12.75 -8.04 7.72
C MET A 87 12.69 -9.55 7.54
N LEU A 88 12.04 -10.20 8.47
CA LEU A 88 11.70 -11.61 8.41
C LEU A 88 10.19 -11.75 8.24
N VAL A 89 9.75 -12.47 7.23
CA VAL A 89 8.36 -12.91 7.07
C VAL A 89 8.20 -14.16 7.92
N GLU A 90 7.51 -14.06 9.05
CA GLU A 90 7.24 -15.20 9.94
C GLU A 90 6.02 -15.99 9.44
N GLU A 91 4.97 -15.28 9.00
CA GLU A 91 3.76 -15.87 8.46
C GLU A 91 3.15 -14.98 7.37
N LEU A 92 2.65 -15.61 6.31
CA LEU A 92 1.94 -14.93 5.24
C LEU A 92 0.47 -14.70 5.62
N GLY A 93 -0.08 -13.60 5.13
CA GLY A 93 -1.51 -13.32 5.18
C GLY A 93 -2.31 -14.25 4.24
N PRO A 94 -3.63 -14.32 4.45
CA PRO A 94 -4.50 -15.09 3.58
C PRO A 94 -4.73 -14.37 2.26
N SER A 95 -4.77 -15.14 1.16
CA SER A 95 -5.10 -14.60 -0.16
C SER A 95 -6.53 -14.06 -0.21
N TRP A 96 -6.72 -12.93 -0.89
CA TRP A 96 -8.02 -12.32 -1.15
C TRP A 96 -8.72 -13.00 -2.32
N THR A 97 -9.99 -13.32 -2.13
CA THR A 97 -10.85 -13.92 -3.16
C THR A 97 -11.87 -12.92 -3.68
N VAL A 98 -12.55 -13.26 -4.77
CA VAL A 98 -13.64 -12.44 -5.31
C VAL A 98 -14.78 -12.25 -4.28
N ASP A 99 -15.03 -13.27 -3.46
CA ASP A 99 -16.07 -13.20 -2.42
C ASP A 99 -15.74 -12.21 -1.31
N ASP A 100 -14.47 -12.00 -1.02
CA ASP A 100 -14.02 -11.02 -0.02
C ASP A 100 -14.32 -9.57 -0.45
N LEU A 101 -14.58 -9.34 -1.75
CA LEU A 101 -14.84 -8.01 -2.30
C LEU A 101 -16.27 -7.52 -2.12
N ARG A 102 -17.14 -8.32 -1.53
CA ARG A 102 -18.54 -7.92 -1.24
C ARG A 102 -18.58 -6.67 -0.36
N GLY A 103 -19.44 -5.72 -0.72
CA GLY A 103 -19.56 -4.42 -0.05
C GLY A 103 -18.68 -3.32 -0.66
N LEU A 104 -17.89 -3.65 -1.70
CA LEU A 104 -17.08 -2.68 -2.45
C LEU A 104 -17.72 -2.23 -3.77
N GLU A 105 -18.97 -2.60 -4.05
CA GLU A 105 -19.61 -2.41 -5.36
C GLU A 105 -19.74 -0.94 -5.76
N ARG A 106 -19.89 -0.05 -4.78
CA ARG A 106 -20.08 1.40 -4.99
C ARG A 106 -18.78 2.21 -4.95
N VAL A 107 -17.63 1.53 -4.78
CA VAL A 107 -16.32 2.18 -4.71
C VAL A 107 -15.79 2.43 -6.12
N GLU A 108 -15.24 3.62 -6.35
CA GLU A 108 -14.59 3.97 -7.64
C GLU A 108 -13.06 3.89 -7.57
N TRP A 109 -12.46 4.18 -6.43
CA TRP A 109 -11.01 4.12 -6.22
C TRP A 109 -10.69 3.10 -5.13
N VAL A 110 -9.77 2.20 -5.41
CA VAL A 110 -9.37 1.15 -4.48
C VAL A 110 -7.86 1.17 -4.32
N GLN A 111 -7.39 1.40 -3.09
CA GLN A 111 -6.01 1.12 -2.71
C GLN A 111 -5.91 -0.35 -2.32
N VAL A 112 -5.09 -1.10 -3.02
CA VAL A 112 -4.73 -2.48 -2.69
C VAL A 112 -3.40 -2.47 -1.95
N GLY A 113 -3.45 -2.78 -0.67
CA GLY A 113 -2.30 -2.88 0.21
C GLY A 113 -1.89 -4.34 0.39
N ALA A 114 -1.32 -4.93 -0.64
CA ALA A 114 -0.75 -6.27 -0.56
C ALA A 114 0.52 -6.26 0.29
N LEU A 115 0.74 -7.28 1.10
CA LEU A 115 1.94 -7.49 1.90
C LEU A 115 2.88 -8.53 1.27
N ALA A 116 2.35 -9.38 0.40
CA ALA A 116 3.06 -10.35 -0.41
C ALA A 116 2.32 -10.56 -1.74
N ARG A 117 2.98 -11.15 -2.74
CA ARG A 117 2.38 -11.38 -4.06
C ARG A 117 1.19 -12.33 -4.05
N SER A 118 1.14 -13.25 -3.08
CA SER A 118 0.00 -14.17 -2.88
C SER A 118 -1.27 -13.50 -2.37
N ASP A 119 -1.20 -12.26 -1.87
CA ASP A 119 -2.35 -11.62 -1.24
C ASP A 119 -3.47 -11.33 -2.24
N PHE A 120 -3.15 -10.87 -3.45
CA PHE A 120 -4.13 -10.49 -4.47
C PHE A 120 -3.81 -11.15 -5.82
N PRO A 121 -4.31 -12.35 -6.09
CA PRO A 121 -4.20 -12.97 -7.41
C PRO A 121 -4.79 -12.10 -8.52
N ALA A 122 -4.31 -12.26 -9.76
CA ALA A 122 -4.77 -11.51 -10.93
C ALA A 122 -6.29 -11.57 -11.10
N THR A 123 -6.92 -12.72 -10.81
CA THR A 123 -8.39 -12.89 -10.85
C THR A 123 -9.13 -11.99 -9.87
N THR A 124 -8.58 -11.78 -8.68
CA THR A 124 -9.16 -10.88 -7.67
C THR A 124 -9.00 -9.43 -8.09
N LEU A 125 -7.83 -9.04 -8.60
CA LEU A 125 -7.58 -7.70 -9.14
C LEU A 125 -8.44 -7.41 -10.37
N ALA A 126 -8.61 -8.38 -11.27
CA ALA A 126 -9.56 -8.28 -12.40
C ALA A 126 -10.98 -7.99 -11.93
N SER A 127 -11.42 -8.65 -10.87
CA SER A 127 -12.74 -8.38 -10.28
C SER A 127 -12.82 -7.00 -9.62
N LEU A 128 -11.77 -6.54 -8.94
CA LEU A 128 -11.68 -5.18 -8.41
C LEU A 128 -11.72 -4.12 -9.51
N ALA A 129 -11.09 -4.37 -10.64
CA ALA A 129 -11.01 -3.42 -11.76
C ALA A 129 -12.27 -3.36 -12.62
N ARG A 130 -13.29 -4.20 -12.37
CA ARG A 130 -14.52 -4.23 -13.17
C ARG A 130 -15.24 -2.87 -13.15
N GLY A 131 -15.81 -2.52 -14.31
CA GLY A 131 -16.53 -1.27 -14.48
C GLY A 131 -15.60 -0.07 -14.60
N ARG A 132 -15.87 0.99 -13.84
CA ARG A 132 -15.05 2.22 -13.84
C ARG A 132 -14.10 2.33 -12.66
N ARG A 133 -13.90 1.25 -11.91
CA ARG A 133 -13.02 1.28 -10.74
C ARG A 133 -11.57 1.47 -11.15
N LYS A 134 -10.88 2.29 -10.37
CA LYS A 134 -9.44 2.54 -10.48
C LYS A 134 -8.73 1.83 -9.34
N VAL A 135 -7.89 0.88 -9.70
CA VAL A 135 -7.13 0.09 -8.74
C VAL A 135 -5.72 0.68 -8.62
N ALA A 136 -5.33 1.00 -7.41
CA ALA A 136 -3.96 1.36 -7.08
C ALA A 136 -3.32 0.23 -6.28
N LEU A 137 -2.18 -0.27 -6.74
CA LEU A 137 -1.44 -1.36 -6.14
C LEU A 137 -0.13 -0.84 -5.53
N ASP A 138 0.21 -1.30 -4.33
CA ASP A 138 1.54 -1.14 -3.75
C ASP A 138 2.49 -2.23 -4.27
N GLY A 139 3.73 -1.86 -4.59
CA GLY A 139 4.76 -2.72 -5.15
C GLY A 139 5.15 -3.93 -4.30
N GLN A 140 4.86 -3.88 -3.00
CA GLN A 140 5.01 -5.04 -2.12
C GLN A 140 4.27 -6.27 -2.66
N GLY A 141 3.10 -6.07 -3.27
CA GLY A 141 2.32 -7.12 -3.91
C GLY A 141 2.93 -7.70 -5.19
N LEU A 142 4.05 -7.19 -5.65
CA LEU A 142 4.79 -7.70 -6.81
C LEU A 142 6.13 -8.29 -6.39
N THR A 143 6.84 -7.59 -5.50
CA THR A 143 8.26 -7.86 -5.21
C THR A 143 8.49 -8.74 -3.99
N ARG A 144 7.53 -8.86 -3.08
CA ARG A 144 7.66 -9.70 -1.89
C ARG A 144 7.25 -11.12 -2.19
N PRO A 145 8.16 -12.11 -2.04
CA PRO A 145 7.86 -13.52 -2.28
C PRO A 145 6.73 -14.06 -1.41
N GLU A 146 6.04 -15.06 -1.91
CA GLU A 146 4.97 -15.77 -1.21
C GLU A 146 5.49 -16.92 -0.32
N ARG A 147 6.53 -16.64 0.46
CA ARG A 147 7.14 -17.62 1.38
C ARG A 147 7.63 -16.97 2.66
N PRO A 148 7.55 -17.66 3.81
CA PRO A 148 8.23 -17.27 5.03
C PRO A 148 9.76 -17.26 4.84
N GLY A 149 10.46 -16.48 5.68
CA GLY A 149 11.91 -16.38 5.69
C GLY A 149 12.39 -14.94 5.59
N PRO A 150 13.72 -14.72 5.51
CA PRO A 150 14.29 -13.39 5.29
C PRO A 150 13.72 -12.76 4.01
N LEU A 151 13.25 -11.51 4.12
CA LEU A 151 12.70 -10.81 2.96
C LEU A 151 13.82 -10.42 2.01
N VAL A 152 13.80 -11.02 0.83
CA VAL A 152 14.60 -10.64 -0.32
C VAL A 152 13.64 -10.37 -1.46
N LEU A 153 13.66 -9.15 -1.98
CA LEU A 153 12.78 -8.77 -3.11
C LEU A 153 13.21 -9.50 -4.38
N ASP A 154 12.24 -9.87 -5.18
CA ASP A 154 12.45 -10.41 -6.53
C ASP A 154 11.35 -9.94 -7.49
N ALA A 155 11.52 -10.18 -8.79
CA ALA A 155 10.58 -9.79 -9.84
C ALA A 155 9.79 -10.98 -10.42
N ASP A 156 9.66 -12.07 -9.67
CA ASP A 156 8.93 -13.27 -10.09
C ASP A 156 7.41 -13.13 -9.80
N TYR A 157 6.79 -12.11 -10.37
CA TYR A 157 5.34 -11.88 -10.24
C TYR A 157 4.61 -12.22 -11.56
N ASP A 158 3.29 -12.50 -11.46
CA ASP A 158 2.43 -12.67 -12.62
C ASP A 158 2.18 -11.32 -13.31
N PRO A 159 2.70 -11.11 -14.55
CA PRO A 159 2.52 -9.83 -15.26
C PRO A 159 1.05 -9.50 -15.56
N GLU A 160 0.14 -10.47 -15.54
CA GLU A 160 -1.30 -10.25 -15.72
C GLU A 160 -1.87 -9.32 -14.63
N VAL A 161 -1.26 -9.29 -13.44
CA VAL A 161 -1.61 -8.39 -12.34
C VAL A 161 -1.61 -6.93 -12.80
N LEU A 162 -0.61 -6.49 -13.56
CA LEU A 162 -0.44 -5.09 -13.98
C LEU A 162 -1.53 -4.61 -14.94
N ARG A 163 -2.16 -5.51 -15.69
CA ARG A 163 -3.27 -5.17 -16.59
C ARG A 163 -4.51 -4.63 -15.89
N HIS A 164 -4.62 -4.91 -14.59
CA HIS A 164 -5.75 -4.49 -13.75
C HIS A 164 -5.43 -3.28 -12.89
N VAL A 165 -4.22 -2.75 -12.98
CA VAL A 165 -3.72 -1.64 -12.16
C VAL A 165 -3.80 -0.32 -12.93
N SER A 166 -4.41 0.69 -12.32
CA SER A 166 -4.48 2.05 -12.87
C SER A 166 -3.38 2.95 -12.31
N VAL A 167 -2.94 2.68 -11.09
CA VAL A 167 -1.85 3.38 -10.40
C VAL A 167 -0.97 2.35 -9.73
N LEU A 168 0.30 2.32 -10.04
CA LEU A 168 1.30 1.49 -9.36
C LEU A 168 2.20 2.39 -8.51
N LYS A 169 2.25 2.14 -7.21
CA LYS A 169 3.22 2.80 -6.33
C LYS A 169 4.33 1.82 -6.01
N LEU A 170 5.57 2.23 -6.21
CA LEU A 170 6.78 1.47 -5.91
C LEU A 170 7.65 2.25 -4.93
N ALA A 171 8.34 1.56 -4.04
CA ALA A 171 9.56 2.09 -3.44
C ALA A 171 10.69 2.03 -4.48
N GLU A 172 11.75 2.80 -4.33
CA GLU A 172 12.88 2.81 -5.25
C GLU A 172 13.49 1.42 -5.43
N GLU A 173 13.71 0.70 -4.32
CA GLU A 173 14.24 -0.66 -4.34
C GLU A 173 13.31 -1.66 -5.06
N GLU A 174 11.99 -1.48 -4.95
CA GLU A 174 11.00 -2.26 -5.66
C GLU A 174 11.04 -1.97 -7.18
N ALA A 175 11.13 -0.70 -7.56
CA ALA A 175 11.25 -0.30 -8.95
C ALA A 175 12.53 -0.86 -9.59
N VAL A 176 13.67 -0.70 -8.93
CA VAL A 176 14.95 -1.26 -9.39
C VAL A 176 14.89 -2.79 -9.50
N THR A 177 14.22 -3.46 -8.56
CA THR A 177 14.04 -4.92 -8.61
C THR A 177 13.23 -5.36 -9.83
N ILE A 178 12.19 -4.59 -10.22
CA ILE A 178 11.28 -4.98 -11.31
C ILE A 178 11.84 -4.58 -12.69
N VAL A 179 12.36 -3.35 -12.83
CA VAL A 179 12.72 -2.77 -14.14
C VAL A 179 14.18 -2.35 -14.25
N GLY A 180 14.99 -2.54 -13.20
CA GLY A 180 16.42 -2.24 -13.19
C GLY A 180 16.74 -0.77 -12.95
N GLU A 181 15.98 0.14 -13.54
CA GLU A 181 16.17 1.60 -13.47
C GLU A 181 14.84 2.30 -13.15
N THR A 182 14.90 3.61 -12.90
CA THR A 182 13.70 4.41 -12.61
C THR A 182 13.52 5.54 -13.61
N ASP A 183 14.05 5.37 -14.82
CA ASP A 183 13.85 6.32 -15.90
C ASP A 183 12.48 6.18 -16.58
N GLU A 184 12.22 7.04 -17.55
CA GLU A 184 10.94 7.10 -18.24
C GLU A 184 10.63 5.83 -19.02
N ASP A 185 11.62 5.27 -19.71
CA ASP A 185 11.43 4.09 -20.57
C ASP A 185 11.23 2.82 -19.72
N ALA A 186 11.98 2.67 -18.65
CA ALA A 186 11.80 1.58 -17.68
C ALA A 186 10.39 1.59 -17.05
N LEU A 187 9.93 2.76 -16.58
CA LEU A 187 8.60 2.86 -15.99
C LEU A 187 7.47 2.71 -17.03
N ARG A 188 7.68 3.17 -18.25
CA ARG A 188 6.76 2.97 -19.38
C ARG A 188 6.59 1.50 -19.72
N SER A 189 7.65 0.70 -19.62
CA SER A 189 7.63 -0.74 -19.93
C SER A 189 6.67 -1.55 -19.06
N LEU A 190 6.33 -1.05 -17.88
CA LEU A 190 5.34 -1.67 -16.97
C LEU A 190 3.91 -1.67 -17.55
N GLY A 191 3.61 -0.84 -18.54
CA GLY A 191 2.30 -0.75 -19.16
C GLY A 191 1.18 -0.19 -18.26
N VAL A 192 1.54 0.35 -17.09
CA VAL A 192 0.59 0.93 -16.13
C VAL A 192 0.40 2.41 -16.42
N PRO A 193 -0.84 2.95 -16.47
CA PRO A 193 -1.10 4.35 -16.82
C PRO A 193 -0.42 5.38 -15.92
N GLU A 194 -0.34 5.12 -14.63
CA GLU A 194 0.32 5.98 -13.65
C GLU A 194 1.26 5.13 -12.78
N VAL A 195 2.54 5.48 -12.74
CA VAL A 195 3.53 4.87 -11.85
C VAL A 195 4.11 5.94 -10.94
N VAL A 196 4.14 5.68 -9.64
CA VAL A 196 4.73 6.58 -8.66
C VAL A 196 5.83 5.84 -7.92
N VAL A 197 7.07 6.30 -8.06
CA VAL A 197 8.22 5.76 -7.35
C VAL A 197 8.55 6.67 -6.17
N THR A 198 8.47 6.17 -4.95
CA THR A 198 8.86 6.91 -3.74
C THR A 198 10.33 6.72 -3.44
N LEU A 199 11.05 7.84 -3.24
CA LEU A 199 12.51 7.91 -3.05
C LEU A 199 12.88 8.31 -1.59
N GLY A 200 12.02 8.03 -0.63
CA GLY A 200 12.21 8.41 0.76
C GLY A 200 12.35 9.94 0.93
N SER A 201 13.41 10.37 1.58
CA SER A 201 13.70 11.80 1.83
C SER A 201 14.00 12.62 0.56
N ARG A 202 14.21 11.97 -0.59
CA ARG A 202 14.41 12.64 -1.88
C ARG A 202 13.09 12.97 -2.60
N GLY A 203 11.96 12.44 -2.14
CA GLY A 203 10.64 12.70 -2.73
C GLY A 203 10.10 11.55 -3.56
N SER A 204 9.60 11.82 -4.75
CA SER A 204 9.04 10.81 -5.63
C SER A 204 9.20 11.17 -7.11
N LEU A 205 9.14 10.16 -7.97
CA LEU A 205 9.00 10.28 -9.41
C LEU A 205 7.57 9.92 -9.79
N VAL A 206 6.96 10.68 -10.68
CA VAL A 206 5.60 10.43 -11.18
C VAL A 206 5.67 10.24 -12.68
N PHE A 207 5.45 9.02 -13.14
CA PHE A 207 5.24 8.71 -14.54
C PHE A 207 3.74 8.69 -14.83
N ALA A 208 3.30 9.55 -15.71
CA ALA A 208 1.93 9.62 -16.18
C ALA A 208 1.85 10.34 -17.52
N GLU A 209 0.89 9.98 -18.35
CA GLU A 209 0.66 10.62 -19.67
C GLU A 209 1.94 10.62 -20.55
N GLY A 210 2.76 9.57 -20.39
CA GLY A 210 3.99 9.38 -21.16
C GLY A 210 5.19 10.22 -20.70
N THR A 211 5.11 10.93 -19.58
CA THR A 211 6.19 11.78 -19.04
C THR A 211 6.54 11.42 -17.61
N LEU A 212 7.82 11.59 -17.26
CA LEU A 212 8.37 11.39 -15.93
C LEU A 212 8.67 12.74 -15.26
N VAL A 213 8.04 13.01 -14.13
CA VAL A 213 8.19 14.28 -13.41
C VAL A 213 8.64 14.04 -11.96
N PRO A 214 9.78 14.61 -11.54
CA PRO A 214 10.21 14.54 -10.15
C PRO A 214 9.37 15.47 -9.25
N VAL A 215 9.06 14.97 -8.06
CA VAL A 215 8.37 15.72 -7.01
C VAL A 215 9.25 15.70 -5.76
N PRO A 216 9.80 16.84 -5.33
CA PRO A 216 10.71 16.89 -4.18
C PRO A 216 9.98 16.56 -2.88
N ALA A 217 10.71 15.96 -1.94
CA ALA A 217 10.23 15.73 -0.58
C ALA A 217 10.05 17.06 0.19
N ARG A 218 9.32 16.98 1.29
CA ARG A 218 9.35 17.99 2.35
C ARG A 218 10.15 17.41 3.51
N PRO A 219 11.08 18.16 4.09
CA PRO A 219 11.80 17.72 5.27
C PRO A 219 10.83 17.33 6.39
N ALA A 220 11.06 16.16 6.97
CA ALA A 220 10.29 15.66 8.10
C ALA A 220 11.14 14.64 8.87
N ASP A 221 11.05 14.70 10.19
CA ASP A 221 11.70 13.74 11.07
C ASP A 221 10.64 12.79 11.66
N GLY A 222 10.97 11.52 11.79
CA GLY A 222 10.08 10.53 12.40
C GLY A 222 10.27 9.12 11.84
N ASP A 223 9.51 8.18 12.39
CA ASP A 223 9.50 6.78 11.95
C ASP A 223 8.81 6.67 10.58
N PRO A 224 9.52 6.24 9.51
CA PRO A 224 8.97 6.14 8.17
C PRO A 224 8.04 4.93 7.97
N THR A 225 7.77 4.14 9.00
CA THR A 225 6.90 2.96 8.91
C THR A 225 5.50 3.35 8.44
N GLY A 226 5.05 2.73 7.35
CA GLY A 226 3.75 3.03 6.72
C GLY A 226 3.70 4.36 5.96
N ALA A 227 4.83 5.05 5.75
CA ALA A 227 4.88 6.29 4.95
C ALA A 227 4.42 6.05 3.51
N GLY A 228 4.82 4.93 2.89
CA GLY A 228 4.40 4.53 1.55
C GLY A 228 2.89 4.30 1.44
N ASP A 229 2.29 3.60 2.40
CA ASP A 229 0.85 3.34 2.45
C ASP A 229 0.06 4.64 2.65
N SER A 230 0.56 5.51 3.53
CA SER A 230 -0.01 6.83 3.80
C SER A 230 0.09 7.75 2.58
N PHE A 231 1.22 7.69 1.86
CA PHE A 231 1.43 8.43 0.62
C PHE A 231 0.41 7.99 -0.44
N LEU A 232 0.27 6.68 -0.68
CA LEU A 232 -0.67 6.18 -1.66
C LEU A 232 -2.12 6.57 -1.31
N ALA A 233 -2.52 6.47 -0.04
CA ALA A 233 -3.83 6.91 0.42
C ALA A 233 -4.07 8.40 0.12
N ALA A 234 -3.13 9.28 0.47
CA ALA A 234 -3.23 10.71 0.22
C ALA A 234 -3.20 11.07 -1.28
N TYR A 235 -2.41 10.32 -2.06
CA TYR A 235 -2.39 10.41 -3.51
C TYR A 235 -3.77 10.13 -4.09
N LEU A 236 -4.38 8.99 -3.72
CA LEU A 236 -5.69 8.59 -4.22
C LEU A 236 -6.81 9.53 -3.78
N VAL A 237 -6.76 10.07 -2.57
CA VAL A 237 -7.69 11.13 -2.14
C VAL A 237 -7.64 12.30 -3.11
N SER A 238 -6.45 12.73 -3.49
CA SER A 238 -6.26 13.84 -4.43
C SER A 238 -6.72 13.46 -5.84
N ARG A 239 -6.37 12.27 -6.34
CA ARG A 239 -6.84 11.75 -7.64
C ARG A 239 -8.37 11.64 -7.70
N SER A 240 -8.99 11.12 -6.63
CA SER A 240 -10.45 11.01 -6.53
C SER A 240 -11.18 12.36 -6.54
N ALA A 241 -10.49 13.41 -6.11
CA ALA A 241 -10.96 14.80 -6.16
C ALA A 241 -10.69 15.48 -7.52
N GLY A 242 -10.06 14.81 -8.48
CA GLY A 242 -9.82 15.31 -9.84
C GLY A 242 -8.46 16.01 -10.04
N TYR A 243 -7.57 16.00 -9.05
CA TYR A 243 -6.22 16.58 -9.25
C TYR A 243 -5.39 15.72 -10.23
N ALA A 244 -4.56 16.37 -11.03
CA ALA A 244 -3.59 15.70 -11.91
C ALA A 244 -2.55 14.88 -11.12
N PRO A 245 -1.91 13.86 -11.72
CA PRO A 245 -0.98 12.97 -11.02
C PRO A 245 0.11 13.70 -10.23
N VAL A 246 0.84 14.62 -10.86
CA VAL A 246 1.92 15.38 -10.21
C VAL A 246 1.41 16.25 -9.05
N ALA A 247 0.26 16.90 -9.21
CA ALA A 247 -0.36 17.67 -8.15
C ALA A 247 -0.79 16.78 -6.97
N SER A 248 -1.28 15.58 -7.27
CA SER A 248 -1.64 14.57 -6.26
C SER A 248 -0.43 14.08 -5.47
N ALA A 249 0.71 13.85 -6.13
CA ALA A 249 1.96 13.47 -5.47
C ALA A 249 2.49 14.60 -4.56
N ARG A 250 2.47 15.86 -5.00
CA ARG A 250 2.85 17.02 -4.16
C ARG A 250 2.00 17.12 -2.89
N ARG A 251 0.70 16.86 -3.00
CA ARG A 251 -0.22 16.86 -1.85
C ARG A 251 0.05 15.68 -0.93
N ALA A 252 0.28 14.49 -1.48
CA ALA A 252 0.62 13.29 -0.72
C ALA A 252 1.92 13.48 0.07
N THR A 253 2.96 14.05 -0.54
CA THR A 253 4.23 14.41 0.13
C THR A 253 4.01 15.33 1.32
N ALA A 254 3.14 16.34 1.19
CA ALA A 254 2.84 17.25 2.29
C ALA A 254 2.10 16.55 3.45
N VAL A 255 1.20 15.63 3.14
CA VAL A 255 0.48 14.83 4.15
C VAL A 255 1.42 13.91 4.91
N VAL A 256 2.29 13.20 4.19
CA VAL A 256 3.26 12.29 4.82
C VAL A 256 4.22 13.06 5.72
N ALA A 257 4.75 14.20 5.28
CA ALA A 257 5.60 15.05 6.12
C ALA A 257 4.90 15.49 7.41
N GLY A 258 3.61 15.86 7.31
CA GLY A 258 2.80 16.18 8.49
C GLY A 258 2.55 15.00 9.43
N LEU A 259 2.41 13.79 8.90
CA LEU A 259 2.23 12.58 9.71
C LEU A 259 3.52 12.16 10.43
N LEU A 260 4.69 12.28 9.78
CA LEU A 260 5.99 11.98 10.36
C LEU A 260 6.35 12.96 11.48
N GLY A 261 6.02 14.24 11.33
CA GLY A 261 6.27 15.26 12.35
C GLY A 261 5.35 15.21 13.58
N GLN A 262 4.29 14.40 13.55
CA GLN A 262 3.41 14.19 14.71
C GLN A 262 3.98 13.04 15.55
N ARG A 263 4.62 13.37 16.68
CA ARG A 263 4.89 12.38 17.73
C ARG A 263 3.54 11.92 18.28
N LEU A 264 3.18 10.67 18.00
CA LEU A 264 2.01 10.00 18.58
C LEU A 264 2.33 9.47 19.97
#